data_7d6295918cbfcccdfecf66dfef1e496c
#
_entry.id   7d6295918cbfcccdfecf66dfef1e496c
#
_cell.length_a   1.000
_cell.length_b   1.000
_cell.length_c   1.000
_cell.angle_alpha   90.00
_cell.angle_beta   90.00
_cell.angle_gamma   90.00
#
_symmetry.space_group_name_H-M   'P 1'
#
loop_
_entity.id
_entity.type
_entity.pdbx_description
1 polymer ?
#
loop_
_entity_poly.entity_id
_entity_poly.type
_entity_poly.pdbx_seq_one_letter_code
_entity_poly.pdbx_strand_id
1 'polypeptide(L)'
;SGITPNRAAQCLRGAERGDLIAQSDLAADIEEKDTHLFAELGKRRLAIQSVPWSIEPPPNASANEKKDAEMLDEYLHSADWFDAMLFDATDAILKGYSCMEIEHGMLGKMHIIRAIRWRDSGHFCLNPDDLSELRLRDGSHAGVAFQPFGWVVHQSRSRTGYGGATGLVRTLIWPFIFKNYSVRDLAEFLEVYGLPMKVGKYPSGATSEQKSALMRAVMDIGRRTGGIIPAGMSLEFQVAANGQADPFETMISWGERSISKAILGGTLTTEAGDKGARSLGEVHNEVRREIRDSDLRQLAATLNRDLV
;
A
#
# COMPACT_ATOMS: atom_id res chain seq x y z
N SER A 1 -6.73 -16.68 -2.86
CA SER A 1 -7.62 -16.14 -3.90
C SER A 1 -7.41 -14.64 -4.01
N GLY A 2 -7.34 -14.13 -5.27
CA GLY A 2 -7.04 -12.71 -5.53
C GLY A 2 -8.09 -11.76 -4.96
N ILE A 3 -7.70 -10.50 -4.76
CA ILE A 3 -8.60 -9.43 -4.36
C ILE A 3 -9.50 -9.10 -5.56
N THR A 4 -10.81 -9.25 -5.38
CA THR A 4 -11.82 -8.92 -6.39
C THR A 4 -12.52 -7.61 -6.07
N PRO A 5 -13.11 -6.89 -7.05
CA PRO A 5 -13.87 -5.68 -6.81
C PRO A 5 -14.99 -5.85 -5.78
N ASN A 6 -15.70 -6.99 -5.82
CA ASN A 6 -16.76 -7.29 -4.86
C ASN A 6 -16.23 -7.44 -3.44
N ARG A 7 -15.12 -8.16 -3.26
CA ARG A 7 -14.46 -8.31 -1.94
C ARG A 7 -13.99 -6.96 -1.42
N ALA A 8 -13.33 -6.17 -2.27
CA ALA A 8 -12.91 -4.82 -1.91
C ALA A 8 -14.10 -3.95 -1.45
N ALA A 9 -15.18 -3.92 -2.22
CA ALA A 9 -16.38 -3.17 -1.86
C ALA A 9 -17.02 -3.64 -0.55
N GLN A 10 -16.97 -4.93 -0.24
CA GLN A 10 -17.45 -5.47 1.05
C GLN A 10 -16.58 -5.02 2.23
N CYS A 11 -15.26 -5.09 2.11
CA CYS A 11 -14.33 -4.62 3.12
C CYS A 11 -14.53 -3.12 3.43
N LEU A 12 -14.65 -2.29 2.39
CA LEU A 12 -14.87 -0.86 2.53
C LEU A 12 -16.21 -0.53 3.20
N ARG A 13 -17.28 -1.28 2.89
CA ARG A 13 -18.59 -1.15 3.53
C ARG A 13 -18.58 -1.62 4.99
N GLY A 14 -17.78 -2.65 5.33
CA GLY A 14 -17.57 -3.06 6.70
C GLY A 14 -17.00 -1.93 7.55
N ALA A 15 -15.97 -1.27 7.06
CA ALA A 15 -15.33 -0.13 7.72
C ALA A 15 -16.29 1.07 7.92
N GLU A 16 -17.22 1.30 6.99
CA GLU A 16 -18.26 2.33 7.10
C GLU A 16 -19.27 2.03 8.23
N ARG A 17 -19.31 0.81 8.76
CA ARG A 17 -20.13 0.39 9.91
C ARG A 17 -19.31 0.22 11.20
N GLY A 18 -18.04 0.62 11.18
CA GLY A 18 -17.15 0.55 12.33
C GLY A 18 -16.27 -0.69 12.41
N ASP A 19 -16.46 -1.71 11.55
CA ASP A 19 -15.58 -2.88 11.49
C ASP A 19 -14.38 -2.62 10.55
N LEU A 20 -13.24 -2.33 11.16
CA LEU A 20 -12.03 -1.92 10.45
C LEU A 20 -11.13 -3.08 10.02
N ILE A 21 -11.36 -4.32 10.52
CA ILE A 21 -10.44 -5.45 10.32
C ILE A 21 -10.22 -5.72 8.84
N ALA A 22 -11.31 -6.03 8.12
CA ALA A 22 -11.21 -6.44 6.72
C ALA A 22 -10.61 -5.35 5.80
N GLN A 23 -10.82 -4.07 6.12
CA GLN A 23 -10.18 -2.96 5.39
C GLN A 23 -8.69 -2.85 5.71
N SER A 24 -8.31 -3.08 6.97
CA SER A 24 -6.91 -3.05 7.40
C SER A 24 -6.10 -4.22 6.82
N ASP A 25 -6.69 -5.41 6.81
CA ASP A 25 -6.11 -6.58 6.13
C ASP A 25 -5.95 -6.33 4.63
N LEU A 26 -6.95 -5.69 4.01
CA LEU A 26 -6.89 -5.31 2.60
C LEU A 26 -5.77 -4.30 2.35
N ALA A 27 -5.55 -3.35 3.25
CA ALA A 27 -4.46 -2.38 3.17
C ALA A 27 -3.09 -3.07 3.24
N ALA A 28 -2.89 -3.98 4.19
CA ALA A 28 -1.67 -4.76 4.31
C ALA A 28 -1.44 -5.63 3.05
N ASP A 29 -2.49 -6.31 2.58
CA ASP A 29 -2.44 -7.14 1.37
C ASP A 29 -1.98 -6.36 0.12
N ILE A 30 -2.46 -5.14 -0.11
CA ILE A 30 -2.07 -4.35 -1.28
C ILE A 30 -0.66 -3.78 -1.14
N GLU A 31 -0.24 -3.43 0.07
CA GLU A 31 1.12 -2.95 0.33
C GLU A 31 2.15 -4.05 0.09
N GLU A 32 1.90 -5.27 0.54
CA GLU A 32 2.80 -6.40 0.35
C GLU A 32 2.88 -6.90 -1.10
N LYS A 33 1.78 -6.80 -1.85
CA LYS A 33 1.67 -7.40 -3.19
C LYS A 33 2.01 -6.46 -4.34
N ASP A 34 2.05 -5.16 -4.10
CA ASP A 34 2.35 -4.16 -5.14
C ASP A 34 3.65 -3.42 -4.85
N THR A 35 4.70 -3.80 -5.55
CA THR A 35 6.04 -3.23 -5.39
C THR A 35 6.10 -1.73 -5.67
N HIS A 36 5.27 -1.23 -6.60
CA HIS A 36 5.20 0.21 -6.89
C HIS A 36 4.54 0.97 -5.74
N LEU A 37 3.41 0.46 -5.23
CA LEU A 37 2.72 1.03 -4.08
C LEU A 37 3.62 1.05 -2.85
N PHE A 38 4.30 -0.07 -2.56
CA PHE A 38 5.27 -0.18 -1.47
C PHE A 38 6.38 0.87 -1.57
N ALA A 39 6.95 1.04 -2.77
CA ALA A 39 8.03 2.00 -3.00
C ALA A 39 7.54 3.45 -2.80
N GLU A 40 6.36 3.80 -3.29
CA GLU A 40 5.81 5.16 -3.17
C GLU A 40 5.41 5.49 -1.72
N LEU A 41 4.82 4.54 -0.98
CA LEU A 41 4.58 4.69 0.46
C LEU A 41 5.89 4.83 1.23
N GLY A 42 6.90 4.02 0.92
CA GLY A 42 8.22 4.11 1.52
C GLY A 42 8.83 5.49 1.37
N LYS A 43 8.78 6.08 0.17
CA LYS A 43 9.26 7.45 -0.09
C LYS A 43 8.53 8.49 0.79
N ARG A 44 7.21 8.36 0.97
CA ARG A 44 6.41 9.27 1.81
C ARG A 44 6.75 9.11 3.30
N ARG A 45 6.90 7.87 3.78
CA ARG A 45 7.30 7.55 5.16
C ARG A 45 8.69 8.10 5.49
N LEU A 46 9.68 7.84 4.63
CA LEU A 46 11.04 8.32 4.81
C LEU A 46 11.14 9.86 4.78
N ALA A 47 10.30 10.52 3.99
CA ALA A 47 10.26 11.97 3.95
C ALA A 47 9.79 12.58 5.29
N ILE A 48 8.94 11.88 6.05
CA ILE A 48 8.51 12.28 7.40
C ILE A 48 9.64 12.09 8.40
N GLN A 49 10.28 10.92 8.40
CA GLN A 49 11.38 10.60 9.33
C GLN A 49 12.63 11.46 9.13
N SER A 50 12.86 11.97 7.91
CA SER A 50 14.05 12.77 7.59
C SER A 50 13.99 14.22 8.08
N VAL A 51 12.87 14.67 8.64
CA VAL A 51 12.73 16.05 9.11
C VAL A 51 13.24 16.16 10.55
N PRO A 52 14.19 17.07 10.83
CA PRO A 52 14.60 17.33 12.20
C PRO A 52 13.43 17.89 13.02
N TRP A 53 13.35 17.51 14.26
CA TRP A 53 12.31 17.91 15.18
C TRP A 53 12.91 18.36 16.53
N SER A 54 12.16 19.10 17.31
CA SER A 54 12.53 19.53 18.67
C SER A 54 11.26 19.77 19.50
N ILE A 55 11.42 19.70 20.81
CA ILE A 55 10.37 20.06 21.76
C ILE A 55 10.52 21.53 22.13
N GLU A 56 9.53 22.34 21.79
CA GLU A 56 9.52 23.76 22.10
C GLU A 56 8.60 24.02 23.30
N PRO A 57 9.03 24.84 24.28
CA PRO A 57 8.16 25.24 25.38
C PRO A 57 7.01 26.11 24.88
N PRO A 58 5.86 26.17 25.59
CA PRO A 58 4.72 27.00 25.21
C PRO A 58 5.09 28.49 25.17
N PRO A 59 4.33 29.30 24.40
CA PRO A 59 4.52 30.74 24.38
C PRO A 59 4.46 31.34 25.81
N ASN A 60 5.41 32.18 26.17
CA ASN A 60 5.55 32.79 27.51
C ASN A 60 5.83 31.78 28.64
N ALA A 61 6.52 30.68 28.31
CA ALA A 61 6.88 29.67 29.29
C ALA A 61 7.69 30.18 30.47
N SER A 62 7.36 29.70 31.66
CA SER A 62 8.13 29.87 32.89
C SER A 62 9.50 29.19 32.79
N ALA A 63 10.38 29.48 33.76
CA ALA A 63 11.70 28.82 33.81
C ALA A 63 11.58 27.28 33.99
N ASN A 64 10.57 26.79 34.70
CA ASN A 64 10.34 25.35 34.89
C ASN A 64 9.85 24.71 33.61
N GLU A 65 8.87 25.30 32.90
CA GLU A 65 8.38 24.76 31.63
C GLU A 65 9.47 24.69 30.57
N LYS A 66 10.39 25.65 30.54
CA LYS A 66 11.56 25.60 29.64
C LYS A 66 12.47 24.43 29.96
N LYS A 67 12.74 24.24 31.25
CA LYS A 67 13.58 23.12 31.73
C LYS A 67 12.92 21.77 31.46
N ASP A 68 11.60 21.68 31.64
CA ASP A 68 10.84 20.44 31.36
C ASP A 68 10.84 20.13 29.88
N ALA A 69 10.71 21.13 29.00
CA ALA A 69 10.81 20.96 27.54
C ALA A 69 12.20 20.49 27.11
N GLU A 70 13.28 21.09 27.66
CA GLU A 70 14.66 20.68 27.41
C GLU A 70 14.90 19.20 27.85
N MET A 71 14.43 18.86 29.06
CA MET A 71 14.56 17.48 29.58
C MET A 71 13.82 16.47 28.72
N LEU A 72 12.61 16.80 28.23
CA LEU A 72 11.81 15.94 27.38
C LEU A 72 12.46 15.78 25.99
N ASP A 73 13.00 16.87 25.45
CA ASP A 73 13.71 16.87 24.16
C ASP A 73 14.93 15.93 24.21
N GLU A 74 15.79 16.08 25.25
CA GLU A 74 16.95 15.21 25.48
C GLU A 74 16.53 13.75 25.67
N TYR A 75 15.44 13.52 26.42
CA TYR A 75 14.93 12.18 26.67
C TYR A 75 14.44 11.51 25.39
N LEU A 76 13.62 12.18 24.59
CA LEU A 76 13.08 11.61 23.35
C LEU A 76 14.17 11.40 22.29
N HIS A 77 15.17 12.29 22.20
CA HIS A 77 16.31 12.08 21.30
C HIS A 77 17.21 10.90 21.71
N SER A 78 17.23 10.54 22.99
CA SER A 78 17.98 9.38 23.50
C SER A 78 17.18 8.08 23.46
N ALA A 79 15.90 8.12 23.17
CA ALA A 79 14.98 6.98 23.22
C ALA A 79 15.05 6.13 21.95
N ASP A 80 15.58 4.91 22.06
CA ASP A 80 15.73 3.96 20.94
C ASP A 80 14.42 3.62 20.21
N TRP A 81 13.30 3.75 20.90
CA TRP A 81 11.98 3.43 20.37
C TRP A 81 11.34 4.57 19.57
N PHE A 82 11.86 5.80 19.66
CA PHE A 82 11.16 6.98 19.13
C PHE A 82 11.10 6.97 17.60
N ASP A 83 12.20 6.71 16.91
CA ASP A 83 12.25 6.64 15.45
C ASP A 83 11.36 5.51 14.89
N ALA A 84 11.36 4.36 15.58
CA ALA A 84 10.48 3.25 15.22
C ALA A 84 9.00 3.64 15.38
N MET A 85 8.64 4.32 16.47
CA MET A 85 7.29 4.83 16.71
C MET A 85 6.86 5.84 15.64
N LEU A 86 7.76 6.75 15.22
CA LEU A 86 7.46 7.67 14.11
C LEU A 86 7.18 6.92 12.81
N PHE A 87 7.93 5.86 12.51
CA PHE A 87 7.67 5.01 11.36
C PHE A 87 6.32 4.31 11.49
N ASP A 88 6.05 3.68 12.62
CA ASP A 88 4.82 2.93 12.90
C ASP A 88 3.57 3.83 12.84
N ALA A 89 3.68 5.10 13.27
CA ALA A 89 2.61 6.08 13.13
C ALA A 89 2.21 6.31 11.67
N THR A 90 3.16 6.21 10.73
CA THR A 90 2.90 6.40 9.29
C THR A 90 2.03 5.30 8.66
N ASP A 91 1.77 4.17 9.34
CA ASP A 91 0.80 3.18 8.91
C ASP A 91 -0.60 3.78 8.73
N ALA A 92 -0.89 4.83 9.48
CA ALA A 92 -2.11 5.62 9.34
C ALA A 92 -2.33 6.23 7.94
N ILE A 93 -1.28 6.47 7.17
CA ILE A 93 -1.40 7.02 5.80
C ILE A 93 -2.23 6.08 4.92
N LEU A 94 -1.96 4.79 4.99
CA LEU A 94 -2.68 3.80 4.20
C LEU A 94 -4.00 3.38 4.84
N LYS A 95 -3.98 3.07 6.15
CA LYS A 95 -5.13 2.53 6.89
C LYS A 95 -6.10 3.58 7.40
N GLY A 96 -5.63 4.84 7.59
CA GLY A 96 -6.38 5.96 8.19
C GLY A 96 -6.06 6.16 9.67
N TYR A 97 -5.51 5.17 10.35
CA TYR A 97 -5.09 5.21 11.75
C TYR A 97 -3.93 4.25 12.02
N SER A 98 -3.18 4.56 13.07
CA SER A 98 -2.18 3.68 13.68
C SER A 98 -2.25 3.85 15.19
N CYS A 99 -2.32 2.75 15.92
CA CYS A 99 -2.40 2.74 17.37
C CYS A 99 -1.18 2.04 17.95
N MET A 100 -0.55 2.70 18.89
CA MET A 100 0.67 2.24 19.52
C MET A 100 0.49 2.28 21.04
N GLU A 101 0.78 1.16 21.70
CA GLU A 101 0.69 1.02 23.14
C GLU A 101 1.94 1.54 23.83
N ILE A 102 1.78 2.34 24.88
CA ILE A 102 2.86 2.89 25.68
C ILE A 102 3.18 1.91 26.80
N GLU A 103 4.39 1.39 26.81
CA GLU A 103 4.92 0.58 27.90
C GLU A 103 5.66 1.48 28.92
N HIS A 104 5.09 1.60 30.10
CA HIS A 104 5.70 2.37 31.18
C HIS A 104 6.75 1.57 31.94
N GLY A 105 7.70 2.29 32.52
CA GLY A 105 8.76 1.75 33.36
C GLY A 105 9.20 2.72 34.46
N MET A 106 10.19 2.30 35.21
CA MET A 106 10.80 3.13 36.28
C MET A 106 12.28 3.24 36.04
N LEU A 107 12.81 4.45 36.10
CA LEU A 107 14.24 4.74 36.18
C LEU A 107 14.51 5.38 37.53
N GLY A 108 14.97 4.57 38.50
CA GLY A 108 15.04 4.99 39.88
C GLY A 108 13.65 5.30 40.46
N LYS A 109 13.34 6.58 40.69
CA LYS A 109 12.05 7.06 41.19
C LYS A 109 11.22 7.76 40.12
N MET A 110 11.76 7.90 38.91
CA MET A 110 11.04 8.54 37.78
C MET A 110 10.25 7.52 36.98
N HIS A 111 9.01 7.85 36.68
CA HIS A 111 8.24 7.17 35.67
C HIS A 111 8.77 7.53 34.28
N ILE A 112 9.02 6.55 33.46
CA ILE A 112 9.49 6.74 32.10
C ILE A 112 8.66 5.91 31.12
N ILE A 113 8.70 6.28 29.86
CA ILE A 113 8.19 5.45 28.75
C ILE A 113 9.31 4.48 28.36
N ARG A 114 9.14 3.22 28.66
CA ARG A 114 10.14 2.19 28.34
C ARG A 114 10.17 1.84 26.86
N ALA A 115 8.99 1.78 26.23
CA ALA A 115 8.82 1.50 24.82
C ALA A 115 7.44 1.96 24.35
N ILE A 116 7.32 2.18 23.04
CA ILE A 116 6.04 2.35 22.37
C ILE A 116 5.96 1.28 21.28
N ARG A 117 4.88 0.49 21.29
CA ARG A 117 4.73 -0.66 20.39
C ARG A 117 3.51 -0.54 19.51
N TRP A 118 3.70 -0.63 18.23
CA TRP A 118 2.61 -0.76 17.27
C TRP A 118 1.76 -1.99 17.59
N ARG A 119 0.45 -1.84 17.46
CA ARG A 119 -0.51 -2.92 17.65
C ARG A 119 -1.32 -3.13 16.38
N ASP A 120 -1.54 -4.40 16.05
CA ASP A 120 -2.29 -4.81 14.86
C ASP A 120 -3.68 -4.17 14.82
N SER A 121 -4.08 -3.73 13.63
CA SER A 121 -5.36 -3.06 13.38
C SER A 121 -6.58 -3.91 13.75
N GLY A 122 -6.44 -5.23 13.82
CA GLY A 122 -7.49 -6.16 14.25
C GLY A 122 -7.92 -5.97 15.70
N HIS A 123 -7.10 -5.30 16.53
CA HIS A 123 -7.45 -5.02 17.93
C HIS A 123 -8.36 -3.79 18.11
N PHE A 124 -8.71 -3.09 17.03
CA PHE A 124 -9.44 -1.82 17.11
C PHE A 124 -10.76 -1.86 16.35
N CYS A 125 -11.69 -1.01 16.79
CA CYS A 125 -12.98 -0.77 16.12
C CYS A 125 -13.34 0.70 16.25
N LEU A 126 -14.32 1.17 15.47
CA LEU A 126 -14.93 2.47 15.71
C LEU A 126 -16.13 2.31 16.66
N ASN A 127 -16.37 3.35 17.45
CA ASN A 127 -17.59 3.45 18.21
C ASN A 127 -18.80 3.35 17.25
N PRO A 128 -19.70 2.37 17.38
CA PRO A 128 -20.79 2.16 16.44
C PRO A 128 -21.85 3.26 16.43
N ASP A 129 -21.94 4.05 17.51
CA ASP A 129 -22.98 5.09 17.64
C ASP A 129 -22.68 6.31 16.77
N ASP A 130 -21.42 6.71 16.65
CA ASP A 130 -21.02 7.94 15.93
C ASP A 130 -19.88 7.74 14.93
N LEU A 131 -19.20 6.59 14.96
CA LEU A 131 -18.06 6.23 14.10
C LEU A 131 -16.87 7.21 14.20
N SER A 132 -16.82 8.05 15.22
CA SER A 132 -15.81 9.10 15.39
C SER A 132 -14.63 8.67 16.24
N GLU A 133 -14.88 7.81 17.23
CA GLU A 133 -13.92 7.38 18.23
C GLU A 133 -13.39 5.97 17.92
N LEU A 134 -12.05 5.85 17.85
CA LEU A 134 -11.38 4.56 17.86
C LEU A 134 -11.42 3.98 19.28
N ARG A 135 -11.66 2.67 19.37
CA ARG A 135 -11.76 1.93 20.62
C ARG A 135 -11.02 0.59 20.52
N LEU A 136 -10.65 0.06 21.67
CA LEU A 136 -10.14 -1.30 21.79
C LEU A 136 -11.29 -2.30 21.68
N ARG A 137 -11.06 -3.34 20.91
CA ARG A 137 -11.99 -4.46 20.76
C ARG A 137 -11.87 -5.40 21.97
N ASP A 138 -12.91 -5.52 22.75
CA ASP A 138 -13.00 -6.36 23.96
C ASP A 138 -14.04 -7.51 23.84
N GLY A 139 -14.59 -7.68 22.64
CA GLY A 139 -15.68 -8.62 22.37
C GLY A 139 -17.08 -8.03 22.56
N SER A 140 -17.22 -6.85 23.14
CA SER A 140 -18.48 -6.11 23.15
C SER A 140 -18.74 -5.44 21.79
N HIS A 141 -19.99 -5.01 21.55
CA HIS A 141 -20.36 -4.31 20.33
C HIS A 141 -19.67 -2.94 20.20
N ALA A 142 -19.52 -2.25 21.32
CA ALA A 142 -19.01 -0.87 21.34
C ALA A 142 -17.49 -0.78 21.55
N GLY A 143 -16.83 -1.86 21.99
CA GLY A 143 -15.44 -1.81 22.43
C GLY A 143 -15.25 -0.93 23.67
N VAL A 144 -14.02 -0.77 24.13
CA VAL A 144 -13.64 0.08 25.25
C VAL A 144 -12.76 1.24 24.81
N ALA A 145 -12.94 2.39 25.44
CA ALA A 145 -12.11 3.56 25.21
C ALA A 145 -10.64 3.28 25.61
N PHE A 146 -9.71 3.95 24.95
CA PHE A 146 -8.28 3.88 25.33
C PHE A 146 -8.09 4.43 26.74
N GLN A 147 -7.24 3.75 27.50
CA GLN A 147 -6.83 4.28 28.80
C GLN A 147 -5.94 5.51 28.62
N PRO A 148 -6.15 6.58 29.41
CA PRO A 148 -5.30 7.75 29.37
C PRO A 148 -3.82 7.35 29.59
N PHE A 149 -2.92 8.00 28.87
CA PHE A 149 -1.47 7.77 28.92
C PHE A 149 -1.03 6.35 28.56
N GLY A 150 -1.91 5.53 28.03
CA GLY A 150 -1.59 4.16 27.63
C GLY A 150 -1.35 4.00 26.11
N TRP A 151 -1.69 5.00 25.32
CA TRP A 151 -1.72 4.85 23.87
C TRP A 151 -1.32 6.13 23.15
N VAL A 152 -0.60 5.96 22.04
CA VAL A 152 -0.47 6.97 20.98
C VAL A 152 -1.41 6.56 19.86
N VAL A 153 -2.42 7.38 19.57
CA VAL A 153 -3.45 7.09 18.56
C VAL A 153 -3.34 8.10 17.44
N HIS A 154 -2.58 7.76 16.42
CA HIS A 154 -2.42 8.61 15.25
C HIS A 154 -3.51 8.35 14.21
N GLN A 155 -4.12 9.43 13.72
CA GLN A 155 -5.09 9.40 12.62
C GLN A 155 -4.60 10.28 11.48
N SER A 156 -4.41 9.68 10.30
CA SER A 156 -4.08 10.41 9.08
C SER A 156 -5.34 10.69 8.28
N ARG A 157 -5.56 11.96 7.96
CA ARG A 157 -6.72 12.42 7.19
C ARG A 157 -6.32 12.77 5.77
N SER A 158 -6.41 11.81 4.86
CA SER A 158 -6.23 12.06 3.42
C SER A 158 -7.51 12.61 2.76
N ARG A 159 -8.66 12.47 3.43
CA ARG A 159 -9.97 12.96 2.97
C ARG A 159 -10.89 13.21 4.18
N THR A 160 -11.99 13.90 3.95
CA THR A 160 -13.07 14.05 4.93
C THR A 160 -13.77 12.71 5.15
N GLY A 161 -14.09 12.38 6.40
CA GLY A 161 -14.82 11.15 6.76
C GLY A 161 -14.52 10.70 8.18
N TYR A 162 -15.15 9.61 8.58
CA TYR A 162 -14.86 8.91 9.83
C TYR A 162 -13.48 8.24 9.77
N GLY A 163 -12.90 7.89 10.91
CA GLY A 163 -11.55 7.33 11.02
C GLY A 163 -11.26 6.15 10.08
N GLY A 164 -12.23 5.24 9.91
CA GLY A 164 -12.12 4.13 8.96
C GLY A 164 -12.26 4.51 7.48
N ALA A 165 -12.60 5.75 7.16
CA ALA A 165 -12.82 6.21 5.78
C ALA A 165 -11.74 7.20 5.28
N THR A 166 -10.73 7.52 6.10
CA THR A 166 -9.74 8.57 5.81
C THR A 166 -8.45 8.06 5.16
N GLY A 167 -8.14 6.78 5.26
CA GLY A 167 -6.93 6.17 4.71
C GLY A 167 -6.92 6.05 3.19
N LEU A 168 -5.73 6.06 2.61
CA LEU A 168 -5.52 5.97 1.16
C LEU A 168 -5.94 4.62 0.55
N VAL A 169 -6.05 3.56 1.35
CA VAL A 169 -6.47 2.22 0.86
C VAL A 169 -7.75 2.29 0.04
N ARG A 170 -8.70 3.15 0.42
CA ARG A 170 -9.99 3.29 -0.26
C ARG A 170 -9.87 3.83 -1.69
N THR A 171 -8.85 4.61 -1.95
CA THR A 171 -8.55 5.14 -3.29
C THR A 171 -7.63 4.18 -4.05
N LEU A 172 -6.62 3.63 -3.37
CA LEU A 172 -5.57 2.82 -3.97
C LEU A 172 -6.03 1.41 -4.37
N ILE A 173 -7.07 0.88 -3.74
CA ILE A 173 -7.56 -0.46 -4.03
C ILE A 173 -8.01 -0.64 -5.50
N TRP A 174 -8.56 0.41 -6.12
CA TRP A 174 -9.07 0.32 -7.49
C TRP A 174 -7.95 0.23 -8.54
N PRO A 175 -6.97 1.15 -8.60
CA PRO A 175 -5.84 1.00 -9.52
C PRO A 175 -5.03 -0.25 -9.24
N PHE A 176 -4.89 -0.69 -7.97
CA PHE A 176 -4.28 -1.95 -7.61
C PHE A 176 -4.98 -3.14 -8.27
N ILE A 177 -6.31 -3.26 -8.15
CA ILE A 177 -7.07 -4.38 -8.72
C ILE A 177 -6.90 -4.42 -10.24
N PHE A 178 -7.11 -3.30 -10.93
CA PHE A 178 -7.00 -3.26 -12.39
C PHE A 178 -5.59 -3.55 -12.89
N LYS A 179 -4.58 -3.00 -12.23
CA LYS A 179 -3.17 -3.30 -12.51
C LYS A 179 -2.88 -4.80 -12.35
N ASN A 180 -3.29 -5.40 -11.24
CA ASN A 180 -3.03 -6.82 -10.98
C ASN A 180 -3.75 -7.75 -11.95
N TYR A 181 -4.95 -7.42 -12.40
CA TYR A 181 -5.62 -8.16 -13.45
C TYR A 181 -4.85 -8.09 -14.76
N SER A 182 -4.38 -6.89 -15.13
CA SER A 182 -3.59 -6.71 -16.36
C SER A 182 -2.25 -7.42 -16.30
N VAL A 183 -1.56 -7.45 -15.16
CA VAL A 183 -0.33 -8.23 -14.97
C VAL A 183 -0.57 -9.72 -15.12
N ARG A 184 -1.64 -10.24 -14.52
CA ARG A 184 -2.02 -11.65 -14.64
C ARG A 184 -2.36 -12.00 -16.09
N ASP A 185 -3.19 -11.19 -16.71
CA ASP A 185 -3.66 -11.45 -18.09
C ASP A 185 -2.50 -11.30 -19.10
N LEU A 186 -1.54 -10.39 -18.86
CA LEU A 186 -0.28 -10.31 -19.61
C LEU A 186 0.56 -11.58 -19.45
N ALA A 187 0.68 -12.10 -18.22
CA ALA A 187 1.42 -13.32 -17.97
C ALA A 187 0.78 -14.53 -18.69
N GLU A 188 -0.54 -14.65 -18.65
CA GLU A 188 -1.30 -15.67 -19.37
C GLU A 188 -1.16 -15.49 -20.89
N PHE A 189 -1.25 -14.27 -21.38
CA PHE A 189 -1.01 -13.94 -22.79
C PHE A 189 0.40 -14.38 -23.23
N LEU A 190 1.43 -14.06 -22.46
CA LEU A 190 2.82 -14.45 -22.77
C LEU A 190 3.02 -15.96 -22.71
N GLU A 191 2.34 -16.68 -21.83
CA GLU A 191 2.37 -18.14 -21.78
C GLU A 191 1.75 -18.76 -23.04
N VAL A 192 0.66 -18.21 -23.53
CA VAL A 192 -0.07 -18.73 -24.71
C VAL A 192 0.61 -18.31 -26.01
N TYR A 193 1.00 -17.04 -26.13
CA TYR A 193 1.48 -16.45 -27.40
C TYR A 193 2.99 -16.28 -27.46
N GLY A 194 3.69 -16.30 -26.33
CA GLY A 194 5.15 -16.20 -26.25
C GLY A 194 5.88 -17.47 -26.73
N LEU A 195 5.18 -18.60 -26.85
CA LEU A 195 5.69 -19.83 -27.42
C LEU A 195 5.08 -20.04 -28.81
N PRO A 196 5.88 -20.02 -29.88
CA PRO A 196 5.36 -20.24 -31.23
C PRO A 196 4.72 -21.61 -31.33
N MET A 197 3.46 -21.64 -31.75
CA MET A 197 2.74 -22.85 -31.99
C MET A 197 3.39 -23.61 -33.18
N LYS A 198 3.75 -24.85 -32.96
CA LYS A 198 4.35 -25.71 -33.97
C LYS A 198 3.30 -26.57 -34.62
N VAL A 199 3.14 -26.44 -35.91
CA VAL A 199 2.17 -27.19 -36.66
C VAL A 199 2.91 -28.12 -37.66
N GLY A 200 2.83 -29.41 -37.42
CA GLY A 200 3.29 -30.41 -38.36
C GLY A 200 2.23 -30.68 -39.44
N LYS A 201 2.57 -30.54 -40.70
CA LYS A 201 1.68 -30.87 -41.82
C LYS A 201 2.03 -32.24 -42.39
N TYR A 202 1.02 -33.05 -42.62
CA TYR A 202 1.19 -34.37 -43.25
C TYR A 202 0.33 -34.51 -44.53
N PRO A 203 0.78 -35.27 -45.58
CA PRO A 203 0.04 -35.43 -46.82
C PRO A 203 -1.21 -36.28 -46.62
N SER A 204 -2.21 -36.10 -47.51
CA SER A 204 -3.37 -36.99 -47.59
C SER A 204 -2.92 -38.40 -47.93
N GLY A 205 -3.18 -39.38 -47.05
CA GLY A 205 -2.71 -40.76 -47.20
C GLY A 205 -1.57 -41.18 -46.28
N ALA A 206 -1.11 -40.28 -45.39
CA ALA A 206 -0.14 -40.63 -44.37
C ALA A 206 -0.66 -41.73 -43.43
N THR A 207 0.17 -42.75 -43.15
CA THR A 207 -0.17 -43.84 -42.23
C THR A 207 -0.24 -43.37 -40.78
N SER A 208 -0.92 -44.15 -39.93
CA SER A 208 -1.04 -43.86 -38.50
C SER A 208 0.35 -43.76 -37.82
N GLU A 209 1.29 -44.56 -38.26
CA GLU A 209 2.67 -44.57 -37.76
C GLU A 209 3.42 -43.28 -38.12
N GLN A 210 3.26 -42.81 -39.38
CA GLN A 210 3.84 -41.55 -39.83
C GLN A 210 3.27 -40.34 -39.07
N LYS A 211 1.95 -40.34 -38.83
CA LYS A 211 1.28 -39.28 -38.02
C LYS A 211 1.80 -39.27 -36.58
N SER A 212 1.95 -40.47 -36.00
CA SER A 212 2.47 -40.60 -34.64
C SER A 212 3.95 -40.20 -34.51
N ALA A 213 4.76 -40.48 -35.55
CA ALA A 213 6.15 -40.03 -35.57
C ALA A 213 6.27 -38.51 -35.73
N LEU A 214 5.46 -37.89 -36.59
CA LEU A 214 5.42 -36.44 -36.77
C LEU A 214 4.92 -35.74 -35.48
N MET A 215 3.91 -36.31 -34.84
CA MET A 215 3.40 -35.77 -33.57
C MET A 215 4.47 -35.76 -32.49
N ARG A 216 5.21 -36.87 -32.34
CA ARG A 216 6.33 -36.95 -31.42
C ARG A 216 7.41 -35.91 -31.74
N ALA A 217 7.80 -35.81 -33.02
CA ALA A 217 8.79 -34.84 -33.45
C ALA A 217 8.38 -33.39 -33.15
N VAL A 218 7.10 -33.04 -33.36
CA VAL A 218 6.55 -31.71 -33.03
C VAL A 218 6.53 -31.44 -31.53
N MET A 219 6.20 -32.46 -30.73
CA MET A 219 6.17 -32.33 -29.26
C MET A 219 7.57 -32.31 -28.64
N ASP A 220 8.55 -32.99 -29.21
CA ASP A 220 9.94 -33.06 -28.72
C ASP A 220 10.72 -31.75 -28.95
N ILE A 221 10.34 -30.95 -29.94
CA ILE A 221 11.03 -29.70 -30.28
C ILE A 221 10.78 -28.57 -29.23
N GLY A 222 10.06 -28.80 -28.16
CA GLY A 222 9.88 -27.85 -27.08
C GLY A 222 8.51 -27.95 -26.39
N ARG A 223 8.48 -27.50 -25.17
CA ARG A 223 7.40 -27.72 -24.22
C ARG A 223 6.02 -27.30 -24.72
N ARG A 224 5.14 -28.27 -24.91
CA ARG A 224 3.68 -28.28 -24.70
C ARG A 224 2.71 -27.64 -25.68
N THR A 225 3.09 -26.96 -26.75
CA THR A 225 2.07 -26.43 -27.70
C THR A 225 2.41 -26.89 -29.14
N GLY A 226 1.80 -27.95 -29.57
CA GLY A 226 1.95 -28.41 -30.93
C GLY A 226 0.83 -29.38 -31.34
N GLY A 227 0.47 -29.38 -32.60
CA GLY A 227 -0.52 -30.26 -33.20
C GLY A 227 -0.12 -30.71 -34.59
N ILE A 228 -0.78 -31.75 -35.11
CA ILE A 228 -0.63 -32.17 -36.48
C ILE A 228 -1.95 -32.01 -37.23
N ILE A 229 -1.86 -31.54 -38.47
CA ILE A 229 -3.02 -31.38 -39.36
C ILE A 229 -2.71 -31.97 -40.73
N PRO A 230 -3.72 -32.46 -41.49
CA PRO A 230 -3.55 -32.83 -42.88
C PRO A 230 -3.06 -31.67 -43.75
N ALA A 231 -2.22 -31.93 -44.74
CA ALA A 231 -1.65 -30.86 -45.58
C ALA A 231 -2.68 -30.01 -46.36
N GLY A 232 -3.90 -30.47 -46.44
CA GLY A 232 -5.01 -29.71 -47.06
C GLY A 232 -5.89 -28.94 -46.04
N MET A 233 -5.58 -28.99 -44.74
CA MET A 233 -6.26 -28.22 -43.70
C MET A 233 -5.33 -27.14 -43.17
N SER A 234 -5.83 -25.95 -42.95
CA SER A 234 -5.19 -24.86 -42.26
C SER A 234 -5.87 -24.65 -40.89
N LEU A 235 -5.11 -24.50 -39.85
CA LEU A 235 -5.59 -24.02 -38.61
C LEU A 235 -5.27 -22.52 -38.59
N GLU A 236 -6.28 -21.71 -38.85
CA GLU A 236 -6.16 -20.26 -38.75
C GLU A 236 -6.50 -19.87 -37.31
N PHE A 237 -5.49 -19.42 -36.59
CA PHE A 237 -5.77 -18.62 -35.39
C PHE A 237 -6.27 -17.27 -35.88
N GLN A 238 -7.56 -17.00 -35.74
CA GLN A 238 -7.99 -15.62 -35.74
C GLN A 238 -7.37 -14.96 -34.52
N VAL A 239 -6.22 -14.34 -34.74
CA VAL A 239 -5.62 -13.42 -33.79
C VAL A 239 -6.60 -12.25 -33.72
N ALA A 240 -7.44 -12.27 -32.71
CA ALA A 240 -8.28 -11.12 -32.37
C ALA A 240 -7.36 -10.00 -31.89
N ALA A 241 -6.92 -9.16 -32.78
CA ALA A 241 -5.85 -8.18 -32.70
C ALA A 241 -4.45 -8.85 -32.84
N ASN A 242 -3.61 -8.34 -33.70
CA ASN A 242 -2.17 -8.62 -33.75
C ASN A 242 -1.67 -8.58 -32.32
N GLY A 243 -1.26 -9.71 -31.76
CA GLY A 243 -0.99 -9.89 -30.34
C GLY A 243 0.01 -8.87 -29.80
N GLN A 244 -0.48 -7.72 -29.41
CA GLN A 244 0.29 -6.63 -28.85
C GLN A 244 0.10 -6.67 -27.34
N ALA A 245 1.20 -6.68 -26.61
CA ALA A 245 1.22 -6.52 -25.16
C ALA A 245 0.81 -5.11 -24.72
N ASP A 246 0.83 -4.16 -25.65
CA ASP A 246 0.59 -2.72 -25.44
C ASP A 246 -0.67 -2.39 -24.59
N PRO A 247 -1.85 -3.02 -24.77
CA PRO A 247 -3.02 -2.71 -23.95
C PRO A 247 -2.81 -3.04 -22.48
N PHE A 248 -2.14 -4.16 -22.18
CA PHE A 248 -1.84 -4.58 -20.81
C PHE A 248 -0.82 -3.66 -20.17
N GLU A 249 0.26 -3.33 -20.89
CA GLU A 249 1.29 -2.39 -20.44
C GLU A 249 0.72 -1.00 -20.21
N THR A 250 -0.18 -0.54 -21.08
CA THR A 250 -0.88 0.73 -20.91
C THR A 250 -1.71 0.76 -19.61
N MET A 251 -2.42 -0.34 -19.29
CA MET A 251 -3.21 -0.44 -18.07
C MET A 251 -2.32 -0.54 -16.83
N ILE A 252 -1.21 -1.27 -16.89
CA ILE A 252 -0.22 -1.36 -15.82
C ILE A 252 0.36 0.02 -15.54
N SER A 253 0.83 0.72 -16.56
CA SER A 253 1.37 2.07 -16.45
C SER A 253 0.34 3.09 -15.94
N TRP A 254 -0.93 2.96 -16.35
CA TRP A 254 -2.02 3.78 -15.80
C TRP A 254 -2.21 3.51 -14.30
N GLY A 255 -2.18 2.24 -13.88
CA GLY A 255 -2.29 1.86 -12.48
C GLY A 255 -1.17 2.46 -11.64
N GLU A 256 0.07 2.32 -12.08
CA GLU A 256 1.25 2.87 -11.39
C GLU A 256 1.21 4.39 -11.28
N ARG A 257 0.90 5.09 -12.37
CA ARG A 257 0.73 6.55 -12.33
C ARG A 257 -0.41 6.99 -11.41
N SER A 258 -1.50 6.23 -11.35
CA SER A 258 -2.62 6.52 -10.46
C SER A 258 -2.25 6.35 -9.00
N ILE A 259 -1.48 5.30 -8.68
CA ILE A 259 -0.93 5.03 -7.35
C ILE A 259 0.03 6.16 -6.92
N SER A 260 0.99 6.53 -7.77
CA SER A 260 1.93 7.63 -7.49
C SER A 260 1.20 8.96 -7.23
N LYS A 261 0.21 9.30 -8.05
CA LYS A 261 -0.60 10.52 -7.86
C LYS A 261 -1.33 10.53 -6.53
N ALA A 262 -1.89 9.39 -6.11
CA ALA A 262 -2.62 9.30 -4.86
C ALA A 262 -1.70 9.39 -3.63
N ILE A 263 -0.48 8.86 -3.71
CA ILE A 263 0.45 8.81 -2.58
C ILE A 263 1.32 10.07 -2.49
N LEU A 264 1.88 10.52 -3.62
CA LEU A 264 2.88 11.60 -3.68
C LEU A 264 2.38 12.87 -4.37
N GLY A 265 1.16 12.88 -4.88
CA GLY A 265 0.60 14.03 -5.61
C GLY A 265 1.10 14.18 -7.06
N GLY A 266 2.00 13.32 -7.52
CA GLY A 266 2.60 13.40 -8.86
C GLY A 266 3.22 12.10 -9.35
N THR A 267 3.65 12.06 -10.62
CA THR A 267 4.17 10.86 -11.28
C THR A 267 5.68 10.89 -11.58
N LEU A 268 6.34 12.02 -11.41
CA LEU A 268 7.72 12.27 -11.91
C LEU A 268 8.84 11.70 -11.04
N THR A 269 8.57 10.86 -10.06
CA THR A 269 9.63 10.20 -9.29
C THR A 269 10.24 9.01 -10.03
N THR A 270 9.62 8.57 -11.14
CA THR A 270 9.98 7.31 -11.83
C THR A 270 10.22 7.45 -13.34
N GLU A 271 9.75 8.53 -13.98
CA GLU A 271 9.89 8.71 -15.43
C GLU A 271 10.43 10.12 -15.78
N ALA A 272 11.74 10.24 -15.88
CA ALA A 272 12.38 11.43 -16.45
C ALA A 272 12.39 11.31 -17.98
N GLY A 273 11.34 11.79 -18.64
CA GLY A 273 11.31 12.00 -20.09
C GLY A 273 12.00 13.31 -20.47
N ASP A 274 12.68 13.30 -21.61
CA ASP A 274 13.55 14.36 -22.15
C ASP A 274 12.83 15.72 -22.28
N LYS A 275 13.53 16.81 -21.92
CA LYS A 275 13.25 18.24 -22.17
C LYS A 275 11.93 18.82 -21.60
N GLY A 276 12.04 19.40 -20.48
CA GLY A 276 10.98 20.04 -19.67
C GLY A 276 10.97 19.53 -18.23
N ALA A 277 11.75 18.51 -17.98
CA ALA A 277 11.80 17.74 -16.74
C ALA A 277 12.19 18.56 -15.50
N ARG A 278 12.96 19.65 -15.64
CA ARG A 278 13.50 20.36 -14.48
C ARG A 278 12.45 21.23 -13.79
N SER A 279 11.73 22.07 -14.52
CA SER A 279 10.66 22.91 -13.93
C SER A 279 9.46 22.09 -13.47
N LEU A 280 9.14 21.02 -14.20
CA LEU A 280 8.09 20.08 -13.82
C LEU A 280 8.51 19.26 -12.59
N GLY A 281 9.78 18.87 -12.49
CA GLY A 281 10.36 18.19 -11.33
C GLY A 281 10.35 19.07 -10.08
N GLU A 282 10.59 20.37 -10.21
CA GLU A 282 10.51 21.34 -9.11
C GLU A 282 9.08 21.46 -8.58
N VAL A 283 8.07 21.57 -9.44
CA VAL A 283 6.65 21.61 -9.05
C VAL A 283 6.22 20.33 -8.35
N HIS A 284 6.61 19.17 -8.84
CA HIS A 284 6.29 17.89 -8.20
C HIS A 284 6.97 17.72 -6.84
N ASN A 285 8.21 18.26 -6.69
CA ASN A 285 8.88 18.27 -5.39
C ASN A 285 8.19 19.21 -4.40
N GLU A 286 7.63 20.31 -4.86
CA GLU A 286 6.85 21.23 -4.03
C GLU A 286 5.58 20.55 -3.51
N VAL A 287 4.78 19.94 -4.36
CA VAL A 287 3.58 19.18 -3.96
C VAL A 287 3.92 18.06 -2.97
N ARG A 288 5.03 17.34 -3.21
CA ARG A 288 5.48 16.30 -2.27
C ARG A 288 5.86 16.86 -0.90
N ARG A 289 6.48 18.05 -0.86
CA ARG A 289 6.79 18.75 0.40
C ARG A 289 5.51 19.19 1.12
N GLU A 290 4.52 19.72 0.41
CA GLU A 290 3.23 20.10 1.00
C GLU A 290 2.50 18.90 1.63
N ILE A 291 2.52 17.74 0.98
CA ILE A 291 1.95 16.50 1.52
C ILE A 291 2.70 16.09 2.78
N ARG A 292 4.02 16.04 2.75
CA ARG A 292 4.87 15.76 3.92
C ARG A 292 4.58 16.71 5.07
N ASP A 293 4.53 17.99 4.80
CA ASP A 293 4.30 19.00 5.83
C ASP A 293 2.89 18.92 6.43
N SER A 294 1.91 18.47 5.63
CA SER A 294 0.58 18.13 6.13
C SER A 294 0.60 16.91 7.06
N ASP A 295 1.32 15.86 6.68
CA ASP A 295 1.47 14.66 7.51
C ASP A 295 2.19 14.99 8.82
N LEU A 296 3.26 15.79 8.75
CA LEU A 296 4.01 16.24 9.94
C LEU A 296 3.14 17.05 10.90
N ARG A 297 2.29 17.97 10.40
CA ARG A 297 1.35 18.71 11.27
C ARG A 297 0.37 17.79 11.98
N GLN A 298 -0.14 16.75 11.30
CA GLN A 298 -1.07 15.79 11.90
C GLN A 298 -0.35 14.91 12.93
N LEU A 299 0.88 14.50 12.64
CA LEU A 299 1.71 13.71 13.56
C LEU A 299 2.09 14.54 14.80
N ALA A 300 2.58 15.76 14.63
CA ALA A 300 2.90 16.65 15.73
C ALA A 300 1.69 16.91 16.64
N ALA A 301 0.50 17.12 16.05
CA ALA A 301 -0.72 17.26 16.84
C ALA A 301 -1.06 16.01 17.67
N THR A 302 -0.78 14.82 17.13
CA THR A 302 -0.94 13.56 17.86
C THR A 302 0.07 13.44 19.00
N LEU A 303 1.34 13.70 18.74
CA LEU A 303 2.40 13.60 19.75
C LEU A 303 2.18 14.60 20.88
N ASN A 304 1.79 15.84 20.57
CA ASN A 304 1.46 16.85 21.58
C ASN A 304 0.24 16.48 22.43
N ARG A 305 -0.68 15.66 21.92
CA ARG A 305 -1.86 15.22 22.70
C ARG A 305 -1.55 14.00 23.57
N ASP A 306 -0.81 13.05 23.03
CA ASP A 306 -0.70 11.70 23.60
C ASP A 306 0.64 11.45 24.31
N LEU A 307 1.69 12.24 24.02
CA LEU A 307 3.04 12.01 24.49
C LEU A 307 3.67 13.19 25.23
N VAL A 308 3.36 14.45 24.82
CA VAL A 308 3.89 15.69 25.41
C VAL A 308 2.84 16.36 26.27
#